data_bd603c7e235ff06e7effe8c0dfca81f1
#
_entry.id   bd603c7e235ff06e7effe8c0dfca81f1
#
_cell.length_a   1.000
_cell.length_b   1.000
_cell.length_c   1.000
_cell.angle_alpha   90.00
_cell.angle_beta   90.00
_cell.angle_gamma   90.00
#
_symmetry.space_group_name_H-M   'P 1'
#
loop_
_entity.id
_entity.type
_entity.pdbx_description
1 polymer ?
#
loop_
_entity_poly.entity_id
_entity_poly.type
_entity_poly.pdbx_seq_one_letter_code
_entity_poly.pdbx_strand_id
1 'polypeptide(L)'
;MKKRICALLAALMLTGAAASADGLDFLKPIWMQMMDGGDSAETSIPQDVRVTCADERLTVEKYGVILENEHAAEAHIYAVLRNVSGKRLPIQTVQMKAVGANGKALHEERYVSHLPDVIEPGETMIVSEWMYDFTKDIGRVSGIEITVETSTRAYTRWTRLDGVRAWREGQYLCVELTNTTEETLYGAVCGAILEDGDGRILDAMMQSAYDTEDMGLLPGSSVIWRKRLEDGATLEIGTGEMTCEAWAYRIEEI
;
A
#
# COMPACT_ATOMS: atom_id res chain seq x y z
N MET A 1 34.11 -13.47 12.55
CA MET A 1 33.37 -14.69 12.97
C MET A 1 32.65 -15.39 11.81
N LYS A 2 31.99 -14.67 10.87
CA LYS A 2 31.23 -15.30 9.76
C LYS A 2 32.02 -16.23 8.84
N LYS A 3 33.30 -15.94 8.58
CA LYS A 3 34.14 -16.79 7.71
C LYS A 3 34.55 -18.15 8.31
N ARG A 4 34.52 -18.31 9.64
CA ARG A 4 34.88 -19.59 10.30
C ARG A 4 33.70 -20.58 10.36
N ILE A 5 32.48 -20.09 10.36
CA ILE A 5 31.26 -20.92 10.37
C ILE A 5 31.04 -21.58 8.99
N CYS A 6 31.30 -20.85 7.89
CA CYS A 6 31.21 -21.43 6.55
C CYS A 6 32.25 -22.55 6.31
N ALA A 7 33.44 -22.43 6.89
CA ALA A 7 34.46 -23.46 6.75
C ALA A 7 34.11 -24.75 7.51
N LEU A 8 33.40 -24.67 8.62
CA LEU A 8 32.97 -25.86 9.40
C LEU A 8 31.82 -26.61 8.67
N LEU A 9 30.90 -25.90 8.05
CA LEU A 9 29.83 -26.49 7.24
C LEU A 9 30.36 -27.17 5.96
N ALA A 10 31.35 -26.60 5.31
CA ALA A 10 31.99 -27.18 4.14
C ALA A 10 32.77 -28.47 4.49
N ALA A 11 33.38 -28.52 5.68
CA ALA A 11 34.10 -29.71 6.13
C ALA A 11 33.17 -30.92 6.48
N LEU A 12 31.96 -30.65 6.94
CA LEU A 12 30.96 -31.69 7.23
C LEU A 12 30.35 -32.32 5.95
N MET A 13 30.33 -31.57 4.84
CA MET A 13 29.79 -32.10 3.57
C MET A 13 30.78 -32.96 2.79
N LEU A 14 32.07 -32.90 3.12
CA LEU A 14 33.12 -33.62 2.41
C LEU A 14 33.46 -35.00 3.00
N THR A 15 32.95 -35.33 4.17
CA THR A 15 33.31 -36.59 4.84
C THR A 15 32.36 -37.78 4.58
N GLY A 16 31.40 -37.66 3.67
CA GLY A 16 30.63 -38.78 3.14
C GLY A 16 30.00 -39.74 4.18
N ALA A 17 29.93 -39.35 5.44
CA ALA A 17 29.24 -40.09 6.47
C ALA A 17 27.74 -39.90 6.30
N ALA A 18 27.02 -40.95 5.93
CA ALA A 18 25.58 -41.02 5.99
C ALA A 18 25.16 -40.82 7.46
N ALA A 19 24.98 -39.57 7.86
CA ALA A 19 24.33 -39.25 9.11
C ALA A 19 22.87 -39.66 8.97
N SER A 20 22.45 -40.64 9.81
CA SER A 20 21.05 -40.97 9.94
C SER A 20 20.26 -39.71 10.29
N ALA A 21 19.02 -39.60 9.81
CA ALA A 21 18.15 -38.44 10.05
C ALA A 21 18.08 -38.05 11.54
N ASP A 22 18.28 -39.01 12.45
CA ASP A 22 18.28 -38.84 13.90
C ASP A 22 19.52 -38.07 14.44
N GLY A 23 20.64 -38.08 13.70
CA GLY A 23 21.87 -37.40 14.12
C GLY A 23 21.87 -35.88 14.03
N LEU A 24 20.88 -35.30 13.37
CA LEU A 24 20.73 -33.84 13.24
C LEU A 24 19.63 -33.25 14.12
N ASP A 25 18.91 -34.08 14.87
CA ASP A 25 17.80 -33.62 15.71
C ASP A 25 18.23 -32.65 16.84
N PHE A 26 19.48 -32.73 17.28
CA PHE A 26 20.00 -31.76 18.26
C PHE A 26 20.21 -30.37 17.68
N LEU A 27 20.29 -30.23 16.35
CA LEU A 27 20.41 -28.91 15.67
C LEU A 27 19.04 -28.29 15.32
N LYS A 28 17.97 -29.12 15.36
CA LYS A 28 16.61 -28.63 15.09
C LYS A 28 16.23 -27.39 15.91
N PRO A 29 16.46 -27.32 17.23
CA PRO A 29 16.12 -26.12 17.99
C PRO A 29 16.92 -24.89 17.55
N ILE A 30 18.19 -25.09 17.16
CA ILE A 30 19.06 -23.99 16.70
C ILE A 30 18.70 -23.58 15.27
N TRP A 31 18.36 -24.54 14.42
CA TRP A 31 17.87 -24.25 13.08
C TRP A 31 16.45 -23.66 13.08
N MET A 32 15.57 -24.16 13.92
CA MET A 32 14.26 -23.55 14.16
C MET A 32 14.41 -22.16 14.78
N GLN A 33 15.26 -21.95 15.77
CA GLN A 33 15.55 -20.61 16.28
C GLN A 33 16.25 -19.69 15.29
N MET A 34 16.99 -20.22 14.30
CA MET A 34 17.57 -19.43 13.20
C MET A 34 16.59 -19.21 12.05
N MET A 35 15.58 -20.08 11.91
CA MET A 35 14.47 -19.94 10.95
C MET A 35 13.21 -19.38 11.59
N ASP A 36 12.99 -19.65 12.91
CA ASP A 36 11.97 -19.05 13.76
C ASP A 36 12.43 -17.71 14.40
N GLY A 37 13.56 -17.18 13.99
CA GLY A 37 13.83 -15.75 14.05
C GLY A 37 13.10 -14.99 12.94
N GLY A 38 12.29 -15.67 12.14
CA GLY A 38 11.12 -15.17 11.48
C GLY A 38 9.99 -15.41 12.45
N ASP A 39 9.63 -14.33 13.16
CA ASP A 39 8.39 -14.20 13.86
C ASP A 39 7.30 -14.97 13.10
N SER A 40 6.57 -15.78 13.81
CA SER A 40 5.20 -16.06 13.42
C SER A 40 4.55 -14.67 13.39
N ALA A 41 4.64 -13.98 12.26
CA ALA A 41 3.88 -12.78 12.02
C ALA A 41 2.45 -13.17 12.35
N GLU A 42 1.95 -12.74 13.49
CA GLU A 42 0.53 -12.82 13.75
C GLU A 42 -0.09 -12.06 12.59
N THR A 43 -0.83 -12.83 11.84
CA THR A 43 -1.42 -12.42 10.60
C THR A 43 -2.21 -11.15 10.84
N SER A 44 -1.79 -10.06 10.23
CA SER A 44 -2.52 -8.81 10.27
C SER A 44 -3.93 -9.06 9.69
N ILE A 45 -4.95 -8.62 10.40
CA ILE A 45 -6.35 -8.84 10.03
C ILE A 45 -6.96 -7.46 9.77
N PRO A 46 -7.63 -7.27 8.63
CA PRO A 46 -8.43 -6.07 8.41
C PRO A 46 -9.41 -5.85 9.55
N GLN A 47 -9.43 -4.65 10.11
CA GLN A 47 -10.29 -4.31 11.23
C GLN A 47 -11.47 -3.47 10.75
N ASP A 48 -12.63 -3.69 11.37
CA ASP A 48 -13.82 -2.87 11.15
C ASP A 48 -13.66 -1.53 11.91
N VAL A 49 -12.71 -0.72 11.45
CA VAL A 49 -12.40 0.60 11.98
C VAL A 49 -13.05 1.64 11.08
N ARG A 50 -13.85 2.51 11.64
CA ARG A 50 -14.54 3.53 10.86
C ARG A 50 -13.56 4.58 10.33
N VAL A 51 -13.62 4.85 9.03
CA VAL A 51 -12.87 5.94 8.39
C VAL A 51 -13.81 7.08 8.04
N THR A 52 -13.42 8.30 8.40
CA THR A 52 -14.20 9.54 8.16
C THR A 52 -13.31 10.62 7.55
N CYS A 53 -13.90 11.51 6.76
CA CYS A 53 -13.25 12.72 6.27
C CYS A 53 -13.91 13.95 6.88
N ALA A 54 -13.10 14.87 7.40
CA ALA A 54 -13.60 16.11 8.02
C ALA A 54 -14.03 17.17 7.00
N ASP A 55 -13.58 17.08 5.74
CA ASP A 55 -13.95 17.99 4.68
C ASP A 55 -15.27 17.58 4.02
N GLU A 56 -16.33 18.37 4.20
CA GLU A 56 -17.68 18.12 3.65
C GLU A 56 -17.72 18.06 2.11
N ARG A 57 -16.69 18.57 1.43
CA ARG A 57 -16.56 18.50 -0.02
C ARG A 57 -16.12 17.12 -0.51
N LEU A 58 -15.68 16.26 0.42
CA LEU A 58 -15.16 14.93 0.14
C LEU A 58 -15.99 13.86 0.87
N THR A 59 -16.24 12.76 0.20
CA THR A 59 -16.91 11.59 0.79
C THR A 59 -15.98 10.40 0.71
N VAL A 60 -15.86 9.66 1.82
CA VAL A 60 -15.18 8.35 1.84
C VAL A 60 -16.07 7.34 1.11
N GLU A 61 -15.63 6.83 -0.02
CA GLU A 61 -16.39 5.83 -0.78
C GLU A 61 -16.01 4.41 -0.38
N LYS A 62 -14.71 4.18 -0.24
CA LYS A 62 -14.14 2.87 0.08
C LYS A 62 -12.98 3.07 1.05
N TYR A 63 -12.74 2.09 1.90
CA TYR A 63 -11.56 2.12 2.75
C TYR A 63 -11.16 0.72 3.20
N GLY A 64 -9.92 0.61 3.69
CA GLY A 64 -9.39 -0.54 4.40
C GLY A 64 -8.49 -0.09 5.53
N VAL A 65 -8.56 -0.78 6.65
CA VAL A 65 -7.68 -0.59 7.80
C VAL A 65 -7.18 -1.95 8.24
N ILE A 66 -5.87 -2.13 8.24
CA ILE A 66 -5.20 -3.35 8.70
C ILE A 66 -4.39 -2.95 9.91
N LEU A 67 -4.68 -3.57 11.05
CA LEU A 67 -3.95 -3.34 12.29
C LEU A 67 -3.03 -4.52 12.55
N GLU A 68 -1.74 -4.29 12.61
CA GLU A 68 -0.74 -5.29 12.97
C GLU A 68 -0.45 -5.24 14.47
N ASN A 69 -0.66 -6.39 15.12
CA ASN A 69 -0.36 -6.57 16.53
C ASN A 69 1.00 -7.26 16.70
N GLU A 70 1.63 -6.93 17.77
CA GLU A 70 2.68 -7.61 18.52
C GLU A 70 4.10 -7.12 18.32
N HIS A 71 4.63 -6.87 17.13
CA HIS A 71 6.03 -6.49 17.05
C HIS A 71 6.28 -5.08 16.55
N ALA A 72 5.43 -4.58 15.68
CA ALA A 72 5.57 -3.25 15.12
C ALA A 72 4.50 -2.27 15.57
N ALA A 73 3.34 -2.73 16.03
CA ALA A 73 2.18 -1.88 16.35
C ALA A 73 1.91 -0.86 15.23
N GLU A 74 1.58 -1.37 14.06
CA GLU A 74 1.43 -0.62 12.82
C GLU A 74 -0.01 -0.65 12.33
N ALA A 75 -0.41 0.40 11.59
CA ALA A 75 -1.68 0.45 10.91
C ALA A 75 -1.48 0.83 9.44
N HIS A 76 -1.97 -0.02 8.54
CA HIS A 76 -2.04 0.27 7.12
C HIS A 76 -3.43 0.80 6.81
N ILE A 77 -3.52 1.99 6.28
CA ILE A 77 -4.77 2.69 6.06
C ILE A 77 -4.86 3.07 4.60
N TYR A 78 -5.97 2.68 3.99
CA TYR A 78 -6.29 2.98 2.61
C TYR A 78 -7.67 3.63 2.53
N ALA A 79 -7.83 4.66 1.72
CA ALA A 79 -9.14 5.24 1.46
C ALA A 79 -9.25 5.76 0.04
N VAL A 80 -10.45 5.73 -0.51
CA VAL A 80 -10.84 6.42 -1.73
C VAL A 80 -11.83 7.51 -1.35
N LEU A 81 -11.44 8.76 -1.62
CA LEU A 81 -12.25 9.95 -1.35
C LEU A 81 -12.80 10.50 -2.67
N ARG A 82 -14.11 10.74 -2.74
CA ARG A 82 -14.76 11.38 -3.89
C ARG A 82 -14.99 12.88 -3.64
N ASN A 83 -14.66 13.70 -4.61
CA ASN A 83 -15.06 15.11 -4.62
C ASN A 83 -16.55 15.23 -4.97
N VAL A 84 -17.37 15.49 -3.96
CA VAL A 84 -18.82 15.73 -4.11
C VAL A 84 -19.18 17.19 -4.25
N SER A 85 -18.18 18.07 -4.23
CA SER A 85 -18.41 19.49 -4.49
C SER A 85 -18.50 19.78 -6.00
N GLY A 86 -19.16 20.85 -6.37
CA GLY A 86 -19.17 21.32 -7.77
C GLY A 86 -17.89 22.06 -8.20
N LYS A 87 -16.78 21.93 -7.45
CA LYS A 87 -15.55 22.70 -7.67
C LYS A 87 -14.34 21.78 -7.70
N ARG A 88 -13.37 22.17 -8.52
CA ARG A 88 -12.02 21.60 -8.51
C ARG A 88 -11.35 21.84 -7.16
N LEU A 89 -10.71 20.83 -6.61
CA LEU A 89 -10.03 20.86 -5.31
C LEU A 89 -8.53 20.59 -5.49
N PRO A 90 -7.67 21.61 -5.51
CA PRO A 90 -6.23 21.43 -5.39
C PRO A 90 -5.89 21.01 -3.95
N ILE A 91 -5.29 19.87 -3.79
CA ILE A 91 -4.89 19.31 -2.49
C ILE A 91 -3.52 19.85 -2.11
N GLN A 92 -3.39 20.34 -0.90
CA GLN A 92 -2.13 20.83 -0.35
C GLN A 92 -1.51 19.77 0.56
N THR A 93 -2.30 19.26 1.49
CA THR A 93 -1.88 18.20 2.42
C THR A 93 -3.06 17.30 2.77
N VAL A 94 -2.75 16.05 3.03
CA VAL A 94 -3.67 15.10 3.65
C VAL A 94 -3.05 14.70 4.99
N GLN A 95 -3.86 14.68 6.02
CA GLN A 95 -3.48 14.26 7.36
C GLN A 95 -4.40 13.14 7.80
N MET A 96 -3.88 12.20 8.55
CA MET A 96 -4.65 11.13 9.17
C MET A 96 -4.42 11.09 10.67
N LYS A 97 -5.49 10.81 11.40
CA LYS A 97 -5.47 10.66 12.85
C LYS A 97 -6.19 9.38 13.25
N ALA A 98 -5.48 8.48 13.91
CA ALA A 98 -6.10 7.35 14.56
C ALA A 98 -6.67 7.79 15.92
N VAL A 99 -7.93 7.45 16.17
CA VAL A 99 -8.66 7.83 17.38
C VAL A 99 -9.19 6.63 18.13
N GLY A 100 -9.19 6.74 19.46
CA GLY A 100 -9.84 5.75 20.32
C GLY A 100 -11.35 5.99 20.46
N ALA A 101 -12.05 5.05 21.10
CA ALA A 101 -13.50 5.10 21.31
C ALA A 101 -14.01 6.37 22.04
N ASN A 102 -13.14 7.07 22.75
CA ASN A 102 -13.44 8.35 23.41
C ASN A 102 -13.11 9.57 22.53
N GLY A 103 -12.77 9.39 21.26
CA GLY A 103 -12.36 10.43 20.34
C GLY A 103 -10.97 11.00 20.58
N LYS A 104 -10.21 10.43 21.54
CA LYS A 104 -8.83 10.89 21.79
C LYS A 104 -7.89 10.39 20.70
N ALA A 105 -7.06 11.28 20.17
CA ALA A 105 -6.00 10.91 19.25
C ALA A 105 -5.01 9.95 19.92
N LEU A 106 -4.72 8.87 19.23
CA LEU A 106 -3.74 7.85 19.61
C LEU A 106 -2.46 8.02 18.77
N HIS A 107 -2.62 8.35 17.48
CA HIS A 107 -1.54 8.63 16.56
C HIS A 107 -1.98 9.65 15.51
N GLU A 108 -1.05 10.39 14.91
CA GLU A 108 -1.32 11.40 13.91
C GLU A 108 -0.19 11.44 12.86
N GLU A 109 -0.56 11.34 11.58
CA GLU A 109 0.32 11.54 10.44
C GLU A 109 -0.09 12.78 9.66
N ARG A 110 0.92 13.63 9.33
CA ARG A 110 0.68 14.95 8.73
C ARG A 110 0.89 15.01 7.23
N TYR A 111 1.61 14.06 6.66
CA TYR A 111 1.98 14.03 5.25
C TYR A 111 1.63 12.69 4.65
N VAL A 112 0.36 12.48 4.47
CA VAL A 112 -0.21 11.25 3.96
C VAL A 112 -0.12 11.21 2.44
N SER A 113 0.34 10.09 1.92
CA SER A 113 0.44 9.85 0.48
C SER A 113 -0.95 9.87 -0.17
N HIS A 114 -1.09 10.58 -1.28
CA HIS A 114 -2.35 10.68 -2.01
C HIS A 114 -2.13 10.85 -3.52
N LEU A 115 -3.15 10.53 -4.31
CA LEU A 115 -3.14 10.62 -5.77
C LEU A 115 -4.58 10.78 -6.30
N PRO A 116 -4.87 11.82 -7.10
CA PRO A 116 -4.03 12.94 -7.56
C PRO A 116 -3.97 14.11 -6.56
N ASP A 117 -3.09 15.12 -6.82
CA ASP A 117 -3.05 16.36 -6.04
C ASP A 117 -4.16 17.35 -6.45
N VAL A 118 -4.92 17.05 -7.47
CA VAL A 118 -6.05 17.88 -7.93
C VAL A 118 -7.20 16.96 -8.29
N ILE A 119 -8.35 17.20 -7.64
CA ILE A 119 -9.55 16.38 -7.83
C ILE A 119 -10.62 17.21 -8.50
N GLU A 120 -11.02 16.84 -9.72
CA GLU A 120 -12.14 17.47 -10.41
C GLU A 120 -13.49 17.07 -9.79
N PRO A 121 -14.59 17.81 -10.01
CA PRO A 121 -15.91 17.44 -9.52
C PRO A 121 -16.30 16.02 -9.95
N GLY A 122 -16.69 15.20 -8.98
CA GLY A 122 -17.09 13.80 -9.22
C GLY A 122 -15.93 12.82 -9.36
N GLU A 123 -14.67 13.28 -9.39
CA GLU A 123 -13.50 12.40 -9.40
C GLU A 123 -13.09 11.95 -7.99
N THR A 124 -12.21 10.97 -7.94
CA THR A 124 -11.73 10.33 -6.72
C THR A 124 -10.24 10.54 -6.51
N MET A 125 -9.83 10.45 -5.25
CA MET A 125 -8.44 10.45 -4.79
C MET A 125 -8.20 9.20 -3.97
N ILE A 126 -7.10 8.50 -4.26
CA ILE A 126 -6.59 7.45 -3.38
C ILE A 126 -5.76 8.11 -2.29
N VAL A 127 -5.90 7.63 -1.08
CA VAL A 127 -5.10 8.01 0.08
C VAL A 127 -4.56 6.74 0.71
N SER A 128 -3.29 6.72 1.03
CA SER A 128 -2.63 5.55 1.64
C SER A 128 -1.58 6.00 2.64
N GLU A 129 -1.61 5.39 3.81
CA GLU A 129 -0.62 5.67 4.85
C GLU A 129 -0.30 4.42 5.65
N TRP A 130 0.93 4.39 6.09
CA TRP A 130 1.47 3.38 6.97
C TRP A 130 1.89 4.05 8.28
N MET A 131 1.03 3.98 9.29
CA MET A 131 1.29 4.56 10.60
C MET A 131 2.10 3.59 11.45
N TYR A 132 3.22 4.05 11.98
CA TYR A 132 4.13 3.28 12.84
C TYR A 132 4.02 3.71 14.30
N ASP A 133 4.62 2.92 15.18
CA ASP A 133 4.83 3.27 16.59
C ASP A 133 3.56 3.56 17.39
N PHE A 134 2.45 2.87 17.13
CA PHE A 134 1.26 2.96 17.97
C PHE A 134 1.52 2.50 19.41
N THR A 135 2.67 1.90 19.65
CA THR A 135 3.08 1.38 20.93
C THR A 135 2.04 0.41 21.53
N LYS A 136 1.46 0.74 22.68
CA LYS A 136 0.50 -0.13 23.38
C LYS A 136 -0.97 0.15 23.01
N ASP A 137 -1.22 1.08 22.12
CA ASP A 137 -2.56 1.60 21.87
C ASP A 137 -3.20 1.12 20.58
N ILE A 138 -2.52 0.29 19.77
CA ILE A 138 -3.03 -0.19 18.47
C ILE A 138 -4.41 -0.88 18.62
N GLY A 139 -4.57 -1.74 19.61
CA GLY A 139 -5.85 -2.43 19.89
C GLY A 139 -6.97 -1.51 20.39
N ARG A 140 -6.71 -0.21 20.59
CA ARG A 140 -7.68 0.79 21.03
C ARG A 140 -8.17 1.68 19.91
N VAL A 141 -7.62 1.52 18.71
CA VAL A 141 -8.05 2.26 17.52
C VAL A 141 -9.50 1.88 17.20
N SER A 142 -10.37 2.86 17.15
CA SER A 142 -11.79 2.72 16.84
C SER A 142 -12.22 3.53 15.62
N GLY A 143 -11.36 4.44 15.16
CA GLY A 143 -11.63 5.25 13.99
C GLY A 143 -10.38 5.89 13.42
N ILE A 144 -10.47 6.23 12.14
CA ILE A 144 -9.50 7.05 11.41
C ILE A 144 -10.21 8.30 10.94
N GLU A 145 -9.65 9.45 11.28
CA GLU A 145 -10.12 10.75 10.82
C GLU A 145 -9.15 11.28 9.76
N ILE A 146 -9.65 11.56 8.56
CA ILE A 146 -8.89 12.16 7.47
C ILE A 146 -9.22 13.65 7.41
N THR A 147 -8.19 14.49 7.38
CA THR A 147 -8.32 15.93 7.15
C THR A 147 -7.58 16.30 5.88
N VAL A 148 -8.24 17.04 5.02
CA VAL A 148 -7.68 17.49 3.73
C VAL A 148 -7.59 19.01 3.72
N GLU A 149 -6.39 19.54 3.53
CA GLU A 149 -6.17 20.95 3.30
C GLU A 149 -6.06 21.21 1.80
N THR A 150 -6.78 22.22 1.32
CA THR A 150 -6.77 22.58 -0.09
C THR A 150 -6.05 23.90 -0.32
N SER A 151 -5.30 23.98 -1.42
CA SER A 151 -4.69 25.22 -1.88
C SER A 151 -5.69 26.08 -2.65
N THR A 152 -5.45 27.39 -2.69
CA THR A 152 -6.17 28.31 -3.59
C THR A 152 -5.60 28.29 -5.00
N ARG A 153 -4.42 27.69 -5.21
CA ARG A 153 -3.72 27.61 -6.50
C ARG A 153 -3.27 26.17 -6.74
N ALA A 154 -3.50 25.68 -7.95
CA ALA A 154 -2.84 24.51 -8.45
C ALA A 154 -1.57 24.94 -9.19
N TYR A 155 -0.45 24.31 -8.91
CA TYR A 155 0.81 24.53 -9.62
C TYR A 155 1.00 23.52 -10.76
N THR A 156 0.19 22.48 -10.75
CA THR A 156 0.20 21.41 -11.73
C THR A 156 -1.20 21.16 -12.28
N ARG A 157 -1.26 20.73 -13.52
CA ARG A 157 -2.47 20.20 -14.14
C ARG A 157 -2.38 18.68 -14.10
N TRP A 158 -3.44 18.04 -13.63
CA TRP A 158 -3.61 16.61 -13.62
C TRP A 158 -4.64 16.21 -14.66
N THR A 159 -4.22 15.47 -15.66
CA THR A 159 -5.09 15.00 -16.71
C THR A 159 -5.21 13.50 -16.60
N ARG A 160 -6.43 13.01 -16.39
CA ARG A 160 -6.69 11.57 -16.34
C ARG A 160 -6.35 10.91 -17.66
N LEU A 161 -5.70 9.75 -17.59
CA LEU A 161 -5.31 8.95 -18.73
C LEU A 161 -6.20 7.72 -18.83
N ASP A 162 -6.55 7.38 -20.06
CA ASP A 162 -7.11 6.08 -20.40
C ASP A 162 -5.99 5.03 -20.58
N GLY A 163 -6.36 3.76 -20.73
CA GLY A 163 -5.39 2.69 -20.97
C GLY A 163 -4.68 2.17 -19.74
N VAL A 164 -5.19 2.50 -18.53
CA VAL A 164 -4.71 1.91 -17.27
C VAL A 164 -5.56 0.72 -16.89
N ARG A 165 -4.92 -0.33 -16.40
CA ARG A 165 -5.58 -1.49 -15.79
C ARG A 165 -4.79 -2.03 -14.64
N ALA A 166 -5.49 -2.63 -13.66
CA ALA A 166 -4.87 -3.36 -12.56
C ALA A 166 -5.38 -4.79 -12.50
N TRP A 167 -4.53 -5.68 -11.99
CA TRP A 167 -4.88 -7.06 -11.70
C TRP A 167 -3.99 -7.59 -10.59
N ARG A 168 -4.45 -8.67 -9.98
CA ARG A 168 -3.65 -9.44 -9.05
C ARG A 168 -2.97 -10.60 -9.76
N GLU A 169 -1.66 -10.77 -9.52
CA GLU A 169 -0.88 -11.90 -10.01
C GLU A 169 -0.15 -12.56 -8.84
N GLY A 170 -0.69 -13.64 -8.32
CA GLY A 170 -0.15 -14.30 -7.11
C GLY A 170 -0.15 -13.37 -5.90
N GLN A 171 1.04 -13.02 -5.43
CA GLN A 171 1.25 -12.11 -4.29
C GLN A 171 1.54 -10.66 -4.72
N TYR A 172 1.16 -10.28 -5.94
CA TYR A 172 1.43 -8.94 -6.45
C TYR A 172 0.16 -8.25 -6.92
N LEU A 173 0.03 -6.98 -6.55
CA LEU A 173 -0.83 -6.03 -7.23
C LEU A 173 -0.05 -5.47 -8.40
N CYS A 174 -0.58 -5.64 -9.60
CA CYS A 174 0.04 -5.22 -10.85
C CYS A 174 -0.78 -4.08 -11.46
N VAL A 175 -0.09 -3.08 -11.99
CA VAL A 175 -0.72 -1.99 -12.76
C VAL A 175 0.01 -1.86 -14.09
N GLU A 176 -0.73 -1.79 -15.17
CA GLU A 176 -0.23 -1.49 -16.50
C GLU A 176 -0.81 -0.16 -16.96
N LEU A 177 0.05 0.70 -17.46
CA LEU A 177 -0.33 1.89 -18.20
C LEU A 177 0.13 1.73 -19.65
N THR A 178 -0.80 1.81 -20.59
CA THR A 178 -0.54 1.87 -22.03
C THR A 178 -0.72 3.32 -22.48
N ASN A 179 0.27 3.87 -23.17
CA ASN A 179 0.13 5.18 -23.78
C ASN A 179 -0.80 5.08 -25.01
N THR A 180 -2.04 5.49 -24.84
CA THR A 180 -3.07 5.51 -25.90
C THR A 180 -3.07 6.81 -26.68
N THR A 181 -2.19 7.75 -26.40
CA THR A 181 -2.06 9.03 -27.10
C THR A 181 -1.14 8.92 -28.32
N GLU A 182 -1.17 9.92 -29.19
CA GLU A 182 -0.27 10.00 -30.36
C GLU A 182 1.11 10.60 -30.02
N GLU A 183 1.29 11.12 -28.80
CA GLU A 183 2.52 11.76 -28.34
C GLU A 183 3.24 10.89 -27.33
N THR A 184 4.55 11.10 -27.17
CA THR A 184 5.31 10.51 -26.07
C THR A 184 4.80 11.06 -24.75
N LEU A 185 4.44 10.19 -23.83
CA LEU A 185 3.89 10.51 -22.52
C LEU A 185 5.02 10.62 -21.51
N TYR A 186 5.22 11.81 -20.97
CA TYR A 186 6.14 12.08 -19.87
C TYR A 186 5.36 12.37 -18.57
N GLY A 187 5.98 12.11 -17.43
CA GLY A 187 5.41 12.48 -16.13
C GLY A 187 4.08 11.78 -15.79
N ALA A 188 3.90 10.53 -16.23
CA ALA A 188 2.71 9.77 -15.88
C ALA A 188 2.85 9.15 -14.49
N VAL A 189 1.79 9.22 -13.69
CA VAL A 189 1.65 8.57 -12.40
C VAL A 189 0.44 7.65 -12.42
N CYS A 190 0.48 6.58 -11.65
CA CYS A 190 -0.68 5.69 -11.53
C CYS A 190 -0.88 5.23 -10.09
N GLY A 191 -2.12 4.88 -9.77
CA GLY A 191 -2.51 4.25 -8.54
C GLY A 191 -3.46 3.09 -8.81
N ALA A 192 -3.49 2.15 -7.88
CA ALA A 192 -4.45 1.05 -7.90
C ALA A 192 -4.80 0.61 -6.48
N ILE A 193 -5.97 0.00 -6.36
CA ILE A 193 -6.43 -0.68 -5.15
C ILE A 193 -6.76 -2.13 -5.46
N LEU A 194 -6.60 -2.98 -4.46
CA LEU A 194 -7.13 -4.33 -4.40
C LEU A 194 -8.25 -4.36 -3.38
N GLU A 195 -9.41 -4.91 -3.75
CA GLU A 195 -10.61 -4.98 -2.90
C GLU A 195 -11.06 -6.43 -2.72
N ASP A 196 -11.66 -6.70 -1.58
CA ASP A 196 -12.42 -7.93 -1.34
C ASP A 196 -13.83 -7.87 -1.94
N GLY A 197 -14.58 -8.99 -1.84
CA GLY A 197 -15.96 -9.08 -2.33
C GLY A 197 -16.95 -8.15 -1.63
N ASP A 198 -16.60 -7.58 -0.49
CA ASP A 198 -17.41 -6.62 0.28
C ASP A 198 -17.03 -5.16 -0.05
N GLY A 199 -16.06 -4.94 -0.92
CA GLY A 199 -15.59 -3.61 -1.34
C GLY A 199 -14.65 -2.94 -0.34
N ARG A 200 -14.07 -3.71 0.60
CA ARG A 200 -13.02 -3.23 1.50
C ARG A 200 -11.68 -3.23 0.77
N ILE A 201 -10.91 -2.18 0.94
CA ILE A 201 -9.56 -2.11 0.36
C ILE A 201 -8.62 -2.99 1.19
N LEU A 202 -7.99 -3.96 0.55
CA LEU A 202 -6.99 -4.85 1.14
C LEU A 202 -5.57 -4.33 0.93
N ASP A 203 -5.33 -3.64 -0.16
CA ASP A 203 -4.03 -3.03 -0.47
C ASP A 203 -4.18 -1.92 -1.49
N ALA A 204 -3.22 -0.99 -1.51
CA ALA A 204 -3.12 0.07 -2.51
C ALA A 204 -1.70 0.28 -2.99
N MET A 205 -1.57 0.71 -4.23
CA MET A 205 -0.31 1.10 -4.84
C MET A 205 -0.44 2.50 -5.42
N MET A 206 0.55 3.34 -5.15
CA MET A 206 0.73 4.62 -5.82
C MET A 206 2.14 4.66 -6.36
N GLN A 207 2.28 4.83 -7.67
CA GLN A 207 3.55 4.82 -8.38
C GLN A 207 3.79 6.17 -9.02
N SER A 208 4.90 6.80 -8.68
CA SER A 208 5.32 8.04 -9.30
C SER A 208 5.95 7.80 -10.67
N ALA A 209 5.96 8.86 -11.46
CA ALA A 209 6.39 8.86 -12.84
C ALA A 209 7.91 8.80 -13.08
N TYR A 210 8.72 8.59 -12.05
CA TYR A 210 10.18 8.65 -12.19
C TYR A 210 10.75 7.79 -13.32
N ASP A 211 10.10 6.66 -13.61
CA ASP A 211 10.53 5.77 -14.70
C ASP A 211 10.19 6.32 -16.09
N THR A 212 9.34 7.35 -16.17
CA THR A 212 8.90 7.94 -17.45
C THR A 212 9.33 9.39 -17.65
N GLU A 213 9.91 10.04 -16.62
CA GLU A 213 10.33 11.45 -16.72
C GLU A 213 11.41 11.66 -17.77
N ASP A 214 12.45 10.83 -17.78
CA ASP A 214 13.58 10.98 -18.69
C ASP A 214 13.41 10.28 -20.04
N MET A 215 12.75 9.13 -20.05
CA MET A 215 12.65 8.30 -21.27
C MET A 215 11.32 8.41 -21.98
N GLY A 216 10.27 8.81 -21.27
CA GLY A 216 8.91 8.88 -21.81
C GLY A 216 8.34 7.51 -22.21
N LEU A 217 7.04 7.39 -22.23
CA LEU A 217 6.34 6.23 -22.75
C LEU A 217 5.87 6.52 -24.18
N LEU A 218 6.44 5.82 -25.15
CA LEU A 218 6.10 6.01 -26.58
C LEU A 218 4.63 5.66 -26.87
N PRO A 219 4.02 6.25 -27.92
CA PRO A 219 2.70 5.87 -28.36
C PRO A 219 2.54 4.36 -28.57
N GLY A 220 1.48 3.77 -28.01
CA GLY A 220 1.19 2.35 -28.06
C GLY A 220 2.08 1.46 -27.16
N SER A 221 3.07 2.02 -26.47
CA SER A 221 3.89 1.26 -25.51
C SER A 221 3.22 1.16 -24.15
N SER A 222 3.59 0.13 -23.39
CA SER A 222 3.09 -0.10 -22.03
C SER A 222 4.24 -0.20 -21.02
N VAL A 223 3.95 0.17 -19.78
CA VAL A 223 4.79 -0.08 -18.61
C VAL A 223 3.97 -0.81 -17.55
N ILE A 224 4.61 -1.74 -16.85
CA ILE A 224 3.96 -2.52 -15.78
C ILE A 224 4.73 -2.30 -14.49
N TRP A 225 4.02 -1.88 -13.46
CA TRP A 225 4.52 -1.83 -12.09
C TRP A 225 3.93 -2.97 -11.26
N ARG A 226 4.70 -3.45 -10.30
CA ARG A 226 4.32 -4.55 -9.41
C ARG A 226 4.65 -4.18 -7.98
N LYS A 227 3.67 -4.21 -7.10
CA LYS A 227 3.82 -4.13 -5.65
C LYS A 227 3.54 -5.49 -5.04
N ARG A 228 4.42 -5.98 -4.15
CA ARG A 228 4.09 -7.14 -3.33
C ARG A 228 2.98 -6.75 -2.37
N LEU A 229 1.96 -7.59 -2.27
CA LEU A 229 0.86 -7.40 -1.33
C LEU A 229 1.36 -7.49 0.11
N GLU A 230 0.80 -6.68 0.96
CA GLU A 230 1.02 -6.76 2.40
C GLU A 230 0.56 -8.11 2.96
N ASP A 231 1.15 -8.55 4.06
CA ASP A 231 0.89 -9.90 4.58
C ASP A 231 -0.58 -10.08 4.99
N GLY A 232 -1.24 -9.04 5.52
CA GLY A 232 -2.67 -9.04 5.80
C GLY A 232 -3.53 -9.27 4.56
N ALA A 233 -3.19 -8.64 3.44
CA ALA A 233 -3.88 -8.85 2.17
C ALA A 233 -3.66 -10.26 1.60
N THR A 234 -2.55 -10.93 1.94
CA THR A 234 -2.27 -12.30 1.46
C THR A 234 -3.07 -13.37 2.17
N LEU A 235 -3.55 -13.12 3.37
CA LEU A 235 -4.23 -14.10 4.21
C LEU A 235 -5.73 -14.20 3.95
N GLU A 236 -6.40 -13.10 3.69
CA GLU A 236 -7.83 -13.09 3.35
C GLU A 236 -8.14 -13.61 1.94
N ILE A 237 -7.11 -14.03 1.22
CA ILE A 237 -7.21 -14.62 -0.13
C ILE A 237 -7.90 -15.99 -0.15
N GLY A 238 -8.64 -16.32 0.86
CA GLY A 238 -9.31 -17.62 0.99
C GLY A 238 -10.50 -17.68 0.10
N THR A 239 -10.97 -17.43 -0.90
CA THR A 239 -12.19 -17.83 -1.68
C THR A 239 -13.11 -16.69 -2.15
N GLY A 240 -12.91 -15.44 -1.71
CA GLY A 240 -13.74 -14.32 -2.16
C GLY A 240 -13.32 -13.83 -3.55
N GLU A 241 -14.29 -13.32 -4.29
CA GLU A 241 -14.03 -12.58 -5.53
C GLU A 241 -13.29 -11.29 -5.16
N MET A 242 -12.11 -11.08 -5.77
CA MET A 242 -11.32 -9.86 -5.59
C MET A 242 -11.39 -9.02 -6.84
N THR A 243 -11.45 -7.72 -6.65
CA THR A 243 -11.45 -6.77 -7.74
C THR A 243 -10.26 -5.81 -7.62
N CYS A 244 -9.81 -5.29 -8.77
CA CYS A 244 -8.79 -4.26 -8.80
C CYS A 244 -9.32 -3.07 -9.58
N GLU A 245 -9.06 -1.87 -9.06
CA GLU A 245 -9.36 -0.62 -9.74
C GLU A 245 -8.08 0.19 -9.90
N ALA A 246 -7.91 0.91 -11.01
CA ALA A 246 -6.72 1.69 -11.28
C ALA A 246 -7.03 3.06 -11.87
N TRP A 247 -6.13 4.00 -11.60
CA TRP A 247 -6.15 5.37 -12.10
C TRP A 247 -4.77 5.73 -12.62
N ALA A 248 -4.73 6.52 -13.69
CA ALA A 248 -3.50 7.11 -14.17
C ALA A 248 -3.72 8.58 -14.54
N TYR A 249 -2.67 9.37 -14.35
CA TYR A 249 -2.69 10.79 -14.64
C TYR A 249 -1.40 11.23 -15.30
N ARG A 250 -1.50 12.20 -16.21
CA ARG A 250 -0.38 13.00 -16.69
C ARG A 250 -0.29 14.26 -15.83
N ILE A 251 0.92 14.59 -15.40
CA ILE A 251 1.21 15.80 -14.64
C ILE A 251 1.90 16.79 -15.57
N GLU A 252 1.40 18.02 -15.61
CA GLU A 252 1.98 19.14 -16.36
C GLU A 252 2.13 20.34 -15.43
N GLU A 253 3.28 21.00 -15.44
CA GLU A 253 3.45 22.29 -14.76
C GLU A 253 2.60 23.37 -15.43
N ILE A 254 2.06 24.34 -14.64
CA ILE A 254 1.21 25.44 -15.14
C ILE A 254 1.92 26.76 -14.98
#